data_f3d6915b06993e41e5904f9dac930025
#
_entry.id   f3d6915b06993e41e5904f9dac930025
#
_cell.length_a   1.000
_cell.length_b   1.000
_cell.length_c   1.000
_cell.angle_alpha   90.00
_cell.angle_beta   90.00
_cell.angle_gamma   90.00
#
_symmetry.space_group_name_H-M   'P 1'
#
loop_
_entity.id
_entity.type
_entity.pdbx_description
1 polymer ?
#
loop_
_entity_poly.entity_id
_entity_poly.type
_entity_poly.pdbx_seq_one_letter_code
_entity_poly.pdbx_strand_id
1 'polypeptide(L)'
;MIEIKNLTKEFQTADGTVEALRDVNLTIENGDIYGIIGMSGAGKSTLVRCINMLERPTKGQVLIDGRDIAQLSDKELRAVRRDVTMIFQGFNLLMQRTCLKNICFPLELIGMDKEKAKKRALELLDVVGLPDKANAYPAQLSGGQQQRIAIARSLATDPKVLLCDEATSALDPKTTHAILELIRDINERLGITVIIITHQMSVVEEICSRVAILDSGSVVEEGVVSEVFSSPKSKAAKRLVFPDGADEILEEVPGERRIRVVFSGAVASREPLIAKMAIDEQITASILGASTKSIGDKAYGNMLLGLPDDDDVVKRAISYLSSIPDVLVEEVTGDVR
;
A
#
# COMPACT_ATOMS: atom_id res chain seq x y z
N MET A 1 -10.28 8.79 -13.47
CA MET A 1 -9.33 7.72 -13.85
C MET A 1 -7.94 8.30 -14.00
N ILE A 2 -6.94 7.63 -13.46
CA ILE A 2 -5.53 8.00 -13.61
C ILE A 2 -4.85 6.92 -14.42
N GLU A 3 -4.21 7.32 -15.54
CA GLU A 3 -3.44 6.41 -16.37
C GLU A 3 -1.98 6.88 -16.43
N ILE A 4 -1.06 5.97 -16.18
CA ILE A 4 0.37 6.19 -16.30
C ILE A 4 0.85 5.33 -17.46
N LYS A 5 1.51 5.94 -18.45
CA LYS A 5 1.92 5.28 -19.70
C LYS A 5 3.41 5.47 -19.95
N ASN A 6 4.16 4.38 -19.93
CA ASN A 6 5.60 4.29 -20.20
C ASN A 6 6.41 5.33 -19.40
N LEU A 7 6.02 5.55 -18.14
CA LEU A 7 6.60 6.59 -17.30
C LEU A 7 8.03 6.21 -16.89
N THR A 8 8.98 7.05 -17.27
CA THR A 8 10.38 6.94 -16.87
C THR A 8 10.83 8.24 -16.19
N LYS A 9 11.55 8.11 -15.09
CA LYS A 9 12.16 9.23 -14.38
C LYS A 9 13.62 8.97 -14.10
N GLU A 10 14.46 9.85 -14.63
CA GLU A 10 15.90 9.87 -14.42
C GLU A 10 16.30 11.11 -13.62
N PHE A 11 17.27 10.94 -12.72
CA PHE A 11 17.92 12.04 -12.01
C PHE A 11 19.39 12.09 -12.38
N GLN A 12 19.89 13.30 -12.68
CA GLN A 12 21.31 13.54 -12.85
C GLN A 12 21.94 13.75 -11.47
N THR A 13 22.92 12.93 -11.12
CA THR A 13 23.69 13.03 -9.89
C THR A 13 25.17 13.27 -10.20
N ALA A 14 25.96 13.59 -9.19
CA ALA A 14 27.41 13.75 -9.36
C ALA A 14 28.10 12.46 -9.86
N ASP A 15 27.53 11.31 -9.52
CA ASP A 15 28.08 9.98 -9.83
C ASP A 15 27.47 9.37 -11.11
N GLY A 16 26.61 10.10 -11.83
CA GLY A 16 25.96 9.65 -13.06
C GLY A 16 24.45 9.77 -13.05
N THR A 17 23.80 9.12 -14.00
CA THR A 17 22.35 9.11 -14.13
C THR A 17 21.75 7.96 -13.32
N VAL A 18 20.80 8.29 -12.44
CA VAL A 18 20.02 7.32 -11.67
C VAL A 18 18.61 7.24 -12.25
N GLU A 19 18.22 6.08 -12.76
CA GLU A 19 16.88 5.81 -13.26
C GLU A 19 15.99 5.33 -12.09
N ALA A 20 15.20 6.26 -11.55
CA ALA A 20 14.35 6.00 -10.39
C ALA A 20 13.02 5.33 -10.76
N LEU A 21 12.54 5.52 -11.99
CA LEU A 21 11.36 4.85 -12.55
C LEU A 21 11.67 4.43 -13.99
N ARG A 22 11.24 3.22 -14.34
CA ARG A 22 11.50 2.59 -15.63
C ARG A 22 10.21 2.02 -16.19
N ASP A 23 9.75 2.60 -17.30
CA ASP A 23 8.61 2.12 -18.09
C ASP A 23 7.38 1.71 -17.26
N VAL A 24 7.03 2.55 -16.29
CA VAL A 24 5.89 2.30 -15.39
C VAL A 24 4.59 2.51 -16.15
N ASN A 25 3.74 1.48 -16.11
CA ASN A 25 2.41 1.47 -16.68
C ASN A 25 1.41 1.08 -15.58
N LEU A 26 0.40 1.93 -15.30
CA LEU A 26 -0.62 1.69 -14.28
C LEU A 26 -1.94 2.34 -14.68
N THR A 27 -3.04 1.72 -14.29
CA THR A 27 -4.38 2.30 -14.40
C THR A 27 -5.09 2.24 -13.05
N ILE A 28 -5.55 3.40 -12.57
CA ILE A 28 -6.24 3.54 -11.29
C ILE A 28 -7.64 4.10 -11.59
N GLU A 29 -8.66 3.32 -11.25
CA GLU A 29 -10.05 3.67 -11.50
C GLU A 29 -10.55 4.75 -10.52
N ASN A 30 -11.61 5.46 -10.94
CA ASN A 30 -12.23 6.46 -10.07
C ASN A 30 -12.89 5.78 -8.86
N GLY A 31 -12.67 6.33 -7.68
CA GLY A 31 -13.25 5.83 -6.44
C GLY A 31 -12.47 4.67 -5.80
N ASP A 32 -11.43 4.14 -6.46
CA ASP A 32 -10.58 3.10 -5.88
C ASP A 32 -9.78 3.61 -4.67
N ILE A 33 -9.51 2.71 -3.73
CA ILE A 33 -8.40 2.84 -2.79
C ILE A 33 -7.29 1.92 -3.28
N TYR A 34 -6.29 2.51 -3.91
CA TYR A 34 -5.23 1.81 -4.62
C TYR A 34 -3.90 1.87 -3.87
N GLY A 35 -3.30 0.71 -3.61
CA GLY A 35 -2.00 0.59 -2.94
C GLY A 35 -0.83 0.61 -3.92
N ILE A 36 0.25 1.33 -3.60
CA ILE A 36 1.55 1.24 -4.27
C ILE A 36 2.56 0.84 -3.21
N ILE A 37 3.09 -0.38 -3.31
CA ILE A 37 4.00 -0.94 -2.32
C ILE A 37 5.34 -1.32 -2.95
N GLY A 38 6.33 -1.54 -2.11
CA GLY A 38 7.69 -1.93 -2.52
C GLY A 38 8.69 -1.66 -1.41
N MET A 39 9.87 -2.23 -1.53
CA MET A 39 10.95 -1.99 -0.57
C MET A 39 11.43 -0.53 -0.57
N SER A 40 12.23 -0.14 0.42
CA SER A 40 12.87 1.18 0.42
C SER A 40 13.71 1.35 -0.84
N GLY A 41 13.63 2.52 -1.48
CA GLY A 41 14.34 2.79 -2.73
C GLY A 41 13.67 2.24 -4.00
N ALA A 42 12.55 1.53 -3.93
CA ALA A 42 11.87 0.99 -5.11
C ALA A 42 11.29 2.04 -6.09
N GLY A 43 11.30 3.34 -5.74
CA GLY A 43 10.79 4.42 -6.60
C GLY A 43 9.39 4.94 -6.23
N LYS A 44 8.75 4.43 -5.17
CA LYS A 44 7.37 4.77 -4.77
C LYS A 44 7.12 6.27 -4.61
N SER A 45 7.91 6.96 -3.80
CA SER A 45 7.76 8.41 -3.59
C SER A 45 8.07 9.22 -4.84
N THR A 46 8.95 8.73 -5.73
CA THR A 46 9.18 9.34 -7.04
C THR A 46 7.94 9.21 -7.92
N LEU A 47 7.30 8.03 -7.93
CA LEU A 47 6.09 7.80 -8.70
C LEU A 47 4.95 8.73 -8.27
N VAL A 48 4.68 8.85 -6.97
CA VAL A 48 3.62 9.73 -6.49
C VAL A 48 3.92 11.21 -6.77
N ARG A 49 5.19 11.61 -6.71
CA ARG A 49 5.60 12.97 -7.08
C ARG A 49 5.46 13.23 -8.58
N CYS A 50 5.59 12.22 -9.42
CA CYS A 50 5.26 12.31 -10.84
C CYS A 50 3.74 12.40 -11.07
N ILE A 51 2.93 11.68 -10.31
CA ILE A 51 1.45 11.73 -10.43
C ILE A 51 0.91 13.14 -10.15
N ASN A 52 1.47 13.88 -9.19
CA ASN A 52 1.04 15.27 -8.92
C ASN A 52 1.96 16.34 -9.53
N MET A 53 2.88 15.94 -10.41
CA MET A 53 3.86 16.80 -11.08
C MET A 53 4.73 17.64 -10.13
N LEU A 54 5.00 17.18 -8.92
CA LEU A 54 6.10 17.70 -8.11
C LEU A 54 7.46 17.36 -8.74
N GLU A 55 7.50 16.19 -9.40
CA GLU A 55 8.59 15.78 -10.29
C GLU A 55 8.02 15.58 -11.70
N ARG A 56 8.63 16.21 -12.71
CA ARG A 56 8.25 15.94 -14.10
C ARG A 56 8.89 14.63 -14.56
N PRO A 57 8.15 13.74 -15.22
CA PRO A 57 8.73 12.55 -15.83
C PRO A 57 9.78 12.94 -16.90
N THR A 58 10.77 12.08 -17.09
CA THR A 58 11.75 12.22 -18.17
C THR A 58 11.16 11.75 -19.50
N LYS A 59 10.33 10.68 -19.45
CA LYS A 59 9.59 10.13 -20.60
C LYS A 59 8.24 9.62 -20.12
N GLY A 60 7.33 9.38 -21.06
CA GLY A 60 5.99 8.87 -20.80
C GLY A 60 4.99 9.94 -20.43
N GLN A 61 3.83 9.51 -19.97
CA GLN A 61 2.67 10.36 -19.76
C GLN A 61 1.99 10.03 -18.42
N VAL A 62 1.39 11.05 -17.82
CA VAL A 62 0.45 10.92 -16.72
C VAL A 62 -0.86 11.58 -17.13
N LEU A 63 -1.89 10.75 -17.33
CA LEU A 63 -3.20 11.23 -17.71
C LEU A 63 -4.14 11.21 -16.50
N ILE A 64 -4.83 12.31 -16.28
CA ILE A 64 -5.91 12.43 -15.31
C ILE A 64 -7.18 12.79 -16.06
N ASP A 65 -8.18 11.93 -15.98
CA ASP A 65 -9.42 12.02 -16.76
C ASP A 65 -9.15 12.23 -18.28
N GLY A 66 -8.14 11.48 -18.81
CA GLY A 66 -7.73 11.52 -20.21
C GLY A 66 -6.86 12.71 -20.61
N ARG A 67 -6.56 13.67 -19.70
CA ARG A 67 -5.72 14.83 -19.97
C ARG A 67 -4.27 14.57 -19.51
N ASP A 68 -3.32 14.68 -20.43
CA ASP A 68 -1.88 14.57 -20.09
C ASP A 68 -1.43 15.80 -19.29
N ILE A 69 -1.11 15.58 -18.01
CA ILE A 69 -0.71 16.64 -17.09
C ILE A 69 0.78 16.98 -17.20
N ALA A 70 1.60 16.14 -17.84
CA ALA A 70 3.02 16.39 -18.04
C ALA A 70 3.28 17.56 -19.01
N GLN A 71 2.32 17.83 -19.91
CA GLN A 71 2.40 18.89 -20.91
C GLN A 71 1.88 20.25 -20.42
N LEU A 72 1.34 20.31 -19.19
CA LEU A 72 0.71 21.50 -18.66
C LEU A 72 1.71 22.55 -18.21
N SER A 73 1.34 23.82 -18.40
CA SER A 73 2.04 24.96 -17.79
C SER A 73 1.87 24.98 -16.26
N ASP A 74 2.76 25.69 -15.57
CA ASP A 74 2.69 25.78 -14.10
C ASP A 74 1.39 26.41 -13.59
N LYS A 75 0.75 27.27 -14.39
CA LYS A 75 -0.56 27.85 -14.07
C LYS A 75 -1.66 26.78 -14.12
N GLU A 76 -1.65 25.93 -15.14
CA GLU A 76 -2.60 24.83 -15.31
C GLU A 76 -2.35 23.73 -14.26
N LEU A 77 -1.09 23.41 -13.96
CA LEU A 77 -0.74 22.46 -12.89
C LEU A 77 -1.23 22.91 -11.52
N ARG A 78 -1.24 24.21 -11.22
CA ARG A 78 -1.87 24.73 -10.00
C ARG A 78 -3.37 24.42 -9.93
N ALA A 79 -4.06 24.40 -11.08
CA ALA A 79 -5.46 24.00 -11.13
C ALA A 79 -5.61 22.48 -10.89
N VAL A 80 -4.80 21.65 -11.55
CA VAL A 80 -4.80 20.19 -11.34
C VAL A 80 -4.51 19.82 -9.87
N ARG A 81 -3.58 20.53 -9.20
CA ARG A 81 -3.25 20.30 -7.79
C ARG A 81 -4.36 20.67 -6.78
N ARG A 82 -5.47 21.27 -7.24
CA ARG A 82 -6.69 21.39 -6.42
C ARG A 82 -7.48 20.09 -6.43
N ASP A 83 -7.48 19.40 -7.59
CA ASP A 83 -8.19 18.14 -7.79
C ASP A 83 -7.37 16.94 -7.31
N VAL A 84 -6.03 17.06 -7.28
CA VAL A 84 -5.09 16.02 -6.84
C VAL A 84 -4.29 16.57 -5.66
N THR A 85 -4.71 16.20 -4.47
CA THR A 85 -4.07 16.67 -3.22
C THR A 85 -3.19 15.58 -2.62
N MET A 86 -2.30 15.97 -1.71
CA MET A 86 -1.31 15.05 -1.14
C MET A 86 -1.17 15.21 0.36
N ILE A 87 -1.15 14.09 1.05
CA ILE A 87 -0.74 13.95 2.44
C ILE A 87 0.69 13.44 2.44
N PHE A 88 1.59 14.17 3.08
CA PHE A 88 3.01 13.87 3.15
C PHE A 88 3.35 13.06 4.41
N GLN A 89 4.42 12.31 4.36
CA GLN A 89 4.95 11.50 5.46
C GLN A 89 5.13 12.28 6.78
N GLY A 90 5.55 13.53 6.71
CA GLY A 90 5.84 14.38 7.88
C GLY A 90 4.72 15.35 8.25
N PHE A 91 3.44 15.09 7.91
CA PHE A 91 2.26 15.96 8.09
C PHE A 91 2.36 17.32 7.39
N ASN A 92 3.52 17.95 7.37
CA ASN A 92 3.84 19.25 6.74
C ASN A 92 2.84 20.36 7.13
N LEU A 93 2.42 20.39 8.40
CA LEU A 93 1.58 21.44 8.92
C LEU A 93 2.37 22.74 9.11
N LEU A 94 1.71 23.86 8.88
CA LEU A 94 2.26 25.19 9.15
C LEU A 94 2.26 25.42 10.66
N MET A 95 3.41 25.22 11.31
CA MET A 95 3.56 25.20 12.76
C MET A 95 3.17 26.51 13.43
N GLN A 96 3.29 27.64 12.71
CA GLN A 96 2.94 28.98 13.21
C GLN A 96 1.46 29.35 12.94
N ARG A 97 0.67 28.45 12.36
CA ARG A 97 -0.76 28.63 12.11
C ARG A 97 -1.58 27.66 12.96
N THR A 98 -2.75 28.11 13.42
CA THR A 98 -3.71 27.23 14.10
C THR A 98 -4.22 26.13 13.15
N CYS A 99 -4.87 25.09 13.68
CA CYS A 99 -5.50 24.03 12.89
C CYS A 99 -6.48 24.60 11.88
N LEU A 100 -7.37 25.48 12.30
CA LEU A 100 -8.30 26.16 11.40
C LEU A 100 -7.58 26.87 10.25
N LYS A 101 -6.52 27.64 10.57
CA LYS A 101 -5.74 28.36 9.57
C LYS A 101 -4.92 27.43 8.65
N ASN A 102 -4.51 26.25 9.14
CA ASN A 102 -3.91 25.22 8.29
C ASN A 102 -4.91 24.72 7.23
N ILE A 103 -6.14 24.45 7.64
CA ILE A 103 -7.20 23.95 6.73
C ILE A 103 -7.66 25.07 5.78
N CYS A 104 -7.74 26.32 6.24
CA CYS A 104 -8.07 27.45 5.39
C CYS A 104 -7.00 27.77 4.34
N PHE A 105 -5.75 27.38 4.56
CA PHE A 105 -4.64 27.81 3.69
C PHE A 105 -4.81 27.46 2.20
N PRO A 106 -5.18 26.22 1.80
CA PRO A 106 -5.47 25.95 0.39
C PRO A 106 -6.60 26.80 -0.19
N LEU A 107 -7.60 27.13 0.62
CA LEU A 107 -8.76 27.97 0.23
C LEU A 107 -8.33 29.41 0.05
N GLU A 108 -7.44 29.92 0.88
CA GLU A 108 -6.83 31.25 0.73
C GLU A 108 -6.06 31.35 -0.59
N LEU A 109 -5.29 30.30 -0.97
CA LEU A 109 -4.52 30.27 -2.21
C LEU A 109 -5.38 30.32 -3.49
N ILE A 110 -6.61 29.78 -3.42
CA ILE A 110 -7.55 29.85 -4.55
C ILE A 110 -8.41 31.11 -4.54
N GLY A 111 -8.21 32.02 -3.58
CA GLY A 111 -8.95 33.26 -3.46
C GLY A 111 -10.37 33.11 -2.93
N MET A 112 -10.66 32.04 -2.18
CA MET A 112 -11.98 31.88 -1.56
C MET A 112 -12.23 32.97 -0.52
N ASP A 113 -13.47 33.42 -0.41
CA ASP A 113 -13.91 34.38 0.61
C ASP A 113 -13.59 33.84 2.04
N LYS A 114 -13.14 34.72 2.93
CA LYS A 114 -12.65 34.32 4.26
C LYS A 114 -13.72 33.65 5.12
N GLU A 115 -14.97 34.10 5.07
CA GLU A 115 -16.05 33.50 5.86
C GLU A 115 -16.45 32.14 5.29
N LYS A 116 -16.46 32.00 3.97
CA LYS A 116 -16.68 30.69 3.30
C LYS A 116 -15.56 29.72 3.61
N ALA A 117 -14.31 30.16 3.54
CA ALA A 117 -13.13 29.31 3.87
C ALA A 117 -13.17 28.87 5.34
N LYS A 118 -13.50 29.77 6.27
CA LYS A 118 -13.66 29.44 7.70
C LYS A 118 -14.79 28.45 7.93
N LYS A 119 -15.95 28.64 7.31
CA LYS A 119 -17.08 27.71 7.41
C LYS A 119 -16.68 26.32 6.94
N ARG A 120 -16.08 26.22 5.74
CA ARG A 120 -15.60 24.95 5.16
C ARG A 120 -14.56 24.27 6.08
N ALA A 121 -13.63 25.04 6.63
CA ALA A 121 -12.61 24.52 7.52
C ALA A 121 -13.19 23.96 8.85
N LEU A 122 -14.24 24.59 9.39
CA LEU A 122 -14.94 24.08 10.58
C LEU A 122 -15.69 22.76 10.27
N GLU A 123 -16.37 22.69 9.11
CA GLU A 123 -17.01 21.44 8.63
C GLU A 123 -15.99 20.30 8.52
N LEU A 124 -14.79 20.58 8.01
CA LEU A 124 -13.74 19.58 7.88
C LEU A 124 -13.12 19.16 9.21
N LEU A 125 -13.07 20.07 10.21
CA LEU A 125 -12.69 19.72 11.59
C LEU A 125 -13.69 18.73 12.18
N ASP A 126 -14.98 18.89 11.93
CA ASP A 126 -16.01 17.93 12.35
C ASP A 126 -15.82 16.58 11.63
N VAL A 127 -15.58 16.57 10.33
CA VAL A 127 -15.35 15.35 9.53
C VAL A 127 -14.18 14.53 10.09
N VAL A 128 -13.08 15.18 10.51
CA VAL A 128 -11.92 14.46 11.07
C VAL A 128 -12.01 14.25 12.58
N GLY A 129 -13.14 14.61 13.22
CA GLY A 129 -13.41 14.38 14.65
C GLY A 129 -12.60 15.28 15.58
N LEU A 130 -12.27 16.51 15.17
CA LEU A 130 -11.47 17.47 15.94
C LEU A 130 -12.12 18.88 16.01
N PRO A 131 -13.44 19.02 16.28
CA PRO A 131 -14.11 20.33 16.28
C PRO A 131 -13.57 21.30 17.32
N ASP A 132 -13.10 20.79 18.47
CA ASP A 132 -12.56 21.55 19.58
C ASP A 132 -11.12 22.06 19.33
N LYS A 133 -10.44 21.61 18.30
CA LYS A 133 -9.03 21.94 18.00
C LYS A 133 -8.85 23.11 17.03
N ALA A 134 -9.90 23.81 16.63
CA ALA A 134 -9.83 24.92 15.68
C ALA A 134 -8.73 25.95 15.99
N ASN A 135 -8.59 26.31 17.26
CA ASN A 135 -7.64 27.33 17.74
C ASN A 135 -6.30 26.74 18.24
N ALA A 136 -6.16 25.41 18.28
CA ALA A 136 -4.92 24.77 18.69
C ALA A 136 -3.85 24.91 17.60
N TYR A 137 -2.59 24.94 18.01
CA TYR A 137 -1.42 24.88 17.11
C TYR A 137 -0.96 23.44 16.94
N PRO A 138 -0.32 23.09 15.81
CA PRO A 138 0.16 21.73 15.57
C PRO A 138 1.04 21.16 16.69
N ALA A 139 1.88 21.97 17.32
CA ALA A 139 2.74 21.56 18.44
C ALA A 139 1.96 21.11 19.70
N GLN A 140 0.67 21.41 19.79
CA GLN A 140 -0.21 21.05 20.91
C GLN A 140 -0.99 19.75 20.63
N LEU A 141 -0.76 19.11 19.49
CA LEU A 141 -1.48 17.92 19.00
C LEU A 141 -0.61 16.67 19.06
N SER A 142 -1.25 15.53 19.33
CA SER A 142 -0.62 14.22 19.08
C SER A 142 -0.37 13.99 17.61
N GLY A 143 0.53 13.05 17.24
CA GLY A 143 0.80 12.70 15.85
C GLY A 143 -0.45 12.32 15.05
N GLY A 144 -1.34 11.51 15.63
CA GLY A 144 -2.62 11.15 15.00
C GLY A 144 -3.56 12.35 14.82
N GLN A 145 -3.59 13.30 15.76
CA GLN A 145 -4.34 14.54 15.59
C GLN A 145 -3.73 15.43 14.50
N GLN A 146 -2.40 15.55 14.43
CA GLN A 146 -1.72 16.27 13.35
C GLN A 146 -2.05 15.66 12.00
N GLN A 147 -2.07 14.33 11.90
CA GLN A 147 -2.45 13.62 10.68
C GLN A 147 -3.90 13.91 10.27
N ARG A 148 -4.84 13.90 11.22
CA ARG A 148 -6.24 14.28 10.96
C ARG A 148 -6.37 15.71 10.44
N ILE A 149 -5.60 16.66 10.96
CA ILE A 149 -5.56 18.03 10.43
C ILE A 149 -4.95 18.09 9.03
N ALA A 150 -3.90 17.29 8.74
CA ALA A 150 -3.33 17.19 7.39
C ALA A 150 -4.35 16.62 6.38
N ILE A 151 -5.12 15.61 6.79
CA ILE A 151 -6.24 15.07 6.00
C ILE A 151 -7.30 16.16 5.76
N ALA A 152 -7.77 16.86 6.81
CA ALA A 152 -8.74 17.94 6.66
C ALA A 152 -8.26 19.04 5.71
N ARG A 153 -6.97 19.41 5.81
CA ARG A 153 -6.35 20.38 4.88
C ARG A 153 -6.34 19.89 3.44
N SER A 154 -6.04 18.62 3.20
CA SER A 154 -6.02 18.05 1.85
C SER A 154 -7.42 17.97 1.23
N LEU A 155 -8.47 17.87 2.03
CA LEU A 155 -9.87 17.84 1.60
C LEU A 155 -10.47 19.24 1.37
N ALA A 156 -9.76 20.31 1.73
CA ALA A 156 -10.31 21.65 1.73
C ALA A 156 -10.84 22.11 0.35
N THR A 157 -10.15 21.72 -0.72
CA THR A 157 -10.47 22.09 -2.10
C THR A 157 -11.43 21.14 -2.81
N ASP A 158 -12.06 20.21 -2.10
CA ASP A 158 -12.92 19.15 -2.67
C ASP A 158 -12.21 18.34 -3.78
N PRO A 159 -11.08 17.67 -3.44
CA PRO A 159 -10.28 16.99 -4.44
C PRO A 159 -10.96 15.73 -4.97
N LYS A 160 -10.60 15.34 -6.20
CA LYS A 160 -11.00 14.08 -6.81
C LYS A 160 -10.06 12.93 -6.43
N VAL A 161 -8.80 13.27 -6.14
CA VAL A 161 -7.73 12.31 -5.85
C VAL A 161 -6.97 12.74 -4.60
N LEU A 162 -6.77 11.80 -3.68
CA LEU A 162 -5.98 11.94 -2.47
C LEU A 162 -4.76 11.02 -2.55
N LEU A 163 -3.57 11.58 -2.60
CA LEU A 163 -2.30 10.87 -2.55
C LEU A 163 -1.81 10.80 -1.11
N CYS A 164 -1.52 9.62 -0.60
CA CYS A 164 -1.05 9.38 0.76
C CYS A 164 0.38 8.79 0.70
N ASP A 165 1.40 9.65 0.87
CA ASP A 165 2.81 9.21 0.87
C ASP A 165 3.24 8.86 2.30
N GLU A 166 3.28 7.57 2.59
CA GLU A 166 3.62 7.00 3.90
C GLU A 166 2.88 7.69 5.08
N ALA A 167 1.61 8.01 4.87
CA ALA A 167 0.80 8.84 5.76
C ALA A 167 0.61 8.28 7.18
N THR A 168 0.97 7.02 7.43
CA THR A 168 0.82 6.34 8.73
C THR A 168 2.14 5.84 9.31
N SER A 169 3.27 6.01 8.63
CA SER A 169 4.57 5.42 9.01
C SER A 169 5.11 5.89 10.37
N ALA A 170 4.72 7.07 10.82
CA ALA A 170 5.14 7.67 12.09
C ALA A 170 4.10 7.47 13.24
N LEU A 171 3.08 6.65 13.04
CA LEU A 171 1.98 6.45 13.98
C LEU A 171 2.03 5.05 14.60
N ASP A 172 1.51 4.92 15.81
CA ASP A 172 1.30 3.63 16.44
C ASP A 172 0.19 2.83 15.73
N PRO A 173 0.13 1.49 15.88
CA PRO A 173 -0.83 0.65 15.16
C PRO A 173 -2.30 1.03 15.38
N LYS A 174 -2.68 1.40 16.61
CA LYS A 174 -4.06 1.78 16.93
C LYS A 174 -4.44 3.08 16.24
N THR A 175 -3.54 4.05 16.25
CA THR A 175 -3.74 5.34 15.56
C THR A 175 -3.76 5.15 14.05
N THR A 176 -2.89 4.28 13.51
CA THR A 176 -2.88 3.90 12.09
C THR A 176 -4.24 3.38 11.66
N HIS A 177 -4.79 2.39 12.36
CA HIS A 177 -6.12 1.84 12.08
C HIS A 177 -7.20 2.94 12.06
N ALA A 178 -7.25 3.81 13.06
CA ALA A 178 -8.22 4.90 13.12
C ALA A 178 -8.06 5.95 12.00
N ILE A 179 -6.87 6.12 11.43
CA ILE A 179 -6.61 6.97 10.26
C ILE A 179 -7.06 6.27 8.98
N LEU A 180 -6.83 4.97 8.84
CA LEU A 180 -7.26 4.18 7.68
C LEU A 180 -8.79 4.10 7.60
N GLU A 181 -9.47 3.88 8.73
CA GLU A 181 -10.93 3.95 8.80
C GLU A 181 -11.46 5.33 8.36
N LEU A 182 -10.84 6.42 8.85
CA LEU A 182 -11.21 7.78 8.43
C LEU A 182 -11.04 7.97 6.92
N ILE A 183 -9.94 7.47 6.33
CA ILE A 183 -9.70 7.56 4.87
C ILE A 183 -10.75 6.75 4.10
N ARG A 184 -11.12 5.56 4.58
CA ARG A 184 -12.20 4.73 4.00
C ARG A 184 -13.54 5.46 4.02
N ASP A 185 -13.92 5.99 5.17
CA ASP A 185 -15.15 6.78 5.33
C ASP A 185 -15.22 7.98 4.37
N ILE A 186 -14.07 8.66 4.19
CA ILE A 186 -13.94 9.79 3.25
C ILE A 186 -14.11 9.30 1.81
N ASN A 187 -13.44 8.21 1.43
CA ASN A 187 -13.57 7.62 0.09
C ASN A 187 -15.02 7.24 -0.21
N GLU A 188 -15.68 6.52 0.69
CA GLU A 188 -17.07 6.07 0.52
C GLU A 188 -18.06 7.23 0.43
N ARG A 189 -17.92 8.25 1.29
CA ARG A 189 -18.85 9.39 1.34
C ARG A 189 -18.66 10.38 0.20
N LEU A 190 -17.42 10.61 -0.22
CA LEU A 190 -17.09 11.62 -1.22
C LEU A 190 -16.83 11.04 -2.61
N GLY A 191 -16.69 9.72 -2.75
CA GLY A 191 -16.36 9.05 -4.01
C GLY A 191 -14.99 9.42 -4.58
N ILE A 192 -14.07 9.89 -3.73
CA ILE A 192 -12.72 10.30 -4.19
C ILE A 192 -11.83 9.07 -4.39
N THR A 193 -10.90 9.16 -5.34
CA THR A 193 -9.86 8.13 -5.52
C THR A 193 -8.76 8.34 -4.48
N VAL A 194 -8.32 7.27 -3.84
CA VAL A 194 -7.22 7.33 -2.86
C VAL A 194 -6.06 6.47 -3.35
N ILE A 195 -4.85 7.04 -3.34
CA ILE A 195 -3.62 6.30 -3.66
C ILE A 195 -2.76 6.28 -2.41
N ILE A 196 -2.49 5.08 -1.89
CA ILE A 196 -1.72 4.87 -0.66
C ILE A 196 -0.35 4.31 -1.03
N ILE A 197 0.69 5.05 -0.69
CA ILE A 197 2.07 4.61 -0.81
C ILE A 197 2.56 4.16 0.56
N THR A 198 3.02 2.92 0.65
CA THR A 198 3.53 2.38 1.90
C THR A 198 4.49 1.21 1.65
N HIS A 199 5.29 0.89 2.64
CA HIS A 199 6.05 -0.36 2.73
C HIS A 199 5.39 -1.34 3.73
N GLN A 200 4.28 -0.95 4.38
CA GLN A 200 3.56 -1.75 5.37
C GLN A 200 2.44 -2.53 4.68
N MET A 201 2.59 -3.85 4.61
CA MET A 201 1.60 -4.74 4.01
C MET A 201 0.26 -4.67 4.72
N SER A 202 0.26 -4.58 6.07
CA SER A 202 -0.96 -4.48 6.87
C SER A 202 -1.85 -3.30 6.49
N VAL A 203 -1.26 -2.17 6.09
CA VAL A 203 -2.01 -0.99 5.62
C VAL A 203 -2.75 -1.30 4.31
N VAL A 204 -2.08 -1.99 3.38
CA VAL A 204 -2.69 -2.36 2.09
C VAL A 204 -3.78 -3.40 2.29
N GLU A 205 -3.51 -4.41 3.09
CA GLU A 205 -4.47 -5.47 3.46
C GLU A 205 -5.75 -4.89 4.09
N GLU A 206 -5.60 -3.85 4.90
CA GLU A 206 -6.71 -3.28 5.65
C GLU A 206 -7.64 -2.44 4.79
N ILE A 207 -7.13 -1.66 3.82
CA ILE A 207 -7.94 -0.63 3.17
C ILE A 207 -7.96 -0.70 1.64
N CYS A 208 -6.91 -1.23 0.99
CA CYS A 208 -6.81 -1.16 -0.47
C CYS A 208 -7.64 -2.26 -1.16
N SER A 209 -8.26 -1.91 -2.28
CA SER A 209 -8.95 -2.85 -3.18
C SER A 209 -7.97 -3.50 -4.16
N ARG A 210 -7.06 -2.72 -4.69
CA ARG A 210 -6.03 -3.13 -5.67
C ARG A 210 -4.66 -2.66 -5.23
N VAL A 211 -3.63 -3.31 -5.74
CA VAL A 211 -2.24 -3.00 -5.41
C VAL A 211 -1.33 -3.16 -6.61
N ALA A 212 -0.33 -2.27 -6.71
CA ALA A 212 0.84 -2.45 -7.56
C ALA A 212 2.10 -2.61 -6.70
N ILE A 213 2.92 -3.57 -7.07
CA ILE A 213 4.22 -3.82 -6.44
C ILE A 213 5.30 -3.21 -7.30
N LEU A 214 6.01 -2.26 -6.72
CA LEU A 214 7.13 -1.59 -7.35
C LEU A 214 8.45 -2.19 -6.85
N ASP A 215 9.30 -2.58 -7.76
CA ASP A 215 10.67 -3.03 -7.48
C ASP A 215 11.65 -2.44 -8.48
N SER A 216 12.74 -1.86 -7.96
CA SER A 216 13.82 -1.29 -8.78
C SER A 216 13.33 -0.35 -9.89
N GLY A 217 12.32 0.47 -9.58
CA GLY A 217 11.74 1.48 -10.47
C GLY A 217 10.68 0.95 -11.45
N SER A 218 10.35 -0.34 -11.44
CA SER A 218 9.36 -0.95 -12.34
C SER A 218 8.20 -1.58 -11.57
N VAL A 219 7.01 -1.61 -12.16
CA VAL A 219 5.88 -2.38 -11.65
C VAL A 219 6.10 -3.84 -12.03
N VAL A 220 6.26 -4.70 -11.04
CA VAL A 220 6.54 -6.12 -11.23
C VAL A 220 5.33 -7.01 -11.03
N GLU A 221 4.32 -6.51 -10.34
CA GLU A 221 3.03 -7.20 -10.15
C GLU A 221 1.94 -6.19 -9.85
N GLU A 222 0.72 -6.46 -10.36
CA GLU A 222 -0.47 -5.64 -10.13
C GLU A 222 -1.70 -6.54 -10.07
N GLY A 223 -2.67 -6.21 -9.22
CA GLY A 223 -3.92 -6.96 -9.13
C GLY A 223 -4.79 -6.58 -7.95
N VAL A 224 -5.81 -7.38 -7.70
CA VAL A 224 -6.65 -7.31 -6.50
C VAL A 224 -5.81 -7.74 -5.30
N VAL A 225 -5.90 -7.01 -4.18
CA VAL A 225 -5.08 -7.26 -2.99
C VAL A 225 -5.17 -8.72 -2.53
N SER A 226 -6.38 -9.27 -2.45
CA SER A 226 -6.58 -10.66 -2.03
C SER A 226 -5.92 -11.70 -2.95
N GLU A 227 -5.85 -11.44 -4.26
CA GLU A 227 -5.20 -12.33 -5.24
C GLU A 227 -3.68 -12.25 -5.16
N VAL A 228 -3.15 -11.02 -5.17
CA VAL A 228 -1.69 -10.78 -5.12
C VAL A 228 -1.10 -11.33 -3.82
N PHE A 229 -1.83 -11.21 -2.69
CA PHE A 229 -1.33 -11.63 -1.39
C PHE A 229 -1.52 -13.12 -1.12
N SER A 230 -2.54 -13.75 -1.71
CA SER A 230 -2.70 -15.21 -1.61
C SER A 230 -1.76 -15.98 -2.53
N SER A 231 -1.43 -15.42 -3.68
CA SER A 231 -0.58 -16.10 -4.70
C SER A 231 0.36 -15.11 -5.38
N PRO A 232 1.36 -14.56 -4.64
CA PRO A 232 2.33 -13.63 -5.20
C PRO A 232 3.19 -14.33 -6.25
N LYS A 233 3.29 -13.73 -7.45
CA LYS A 233 4.00 -14.31 -8.59
C LYS A 233 5.45 -13.84 -8.67
N SER A 234 5.67 -12.54 -8.46
CA SER A 234 7.01 -11.95 -8.56
C SER A 234 7.86 -12.24 -7.31
N LYS A 235 9.19 -12.30 -7.47
CA LYS A 235 10.10 -12.43 -6.33
C LYS A 235 9.91 -11.29 -5.33
N ALA A 236 9.71 -10.06 -5.80
CA ALA A 236 9.47 -8.90 -4.94
C ALA A 236 8.16 -9.03 -4.16
N ALA A 237 7.07 -9.50 -4.80
CA ALA A 237 5.81 -9.77 -4.10
C ALA A 237 5.99 -10.83 -3.02
N LYS A 238 6.64 -11.95 -3.33
CA LYS A 238 6.93 -13.02 -2.36
C LYS A 238 7.70 -12.50 -1.14
N ARG A 239 8.73 -11.67 -1.35
CA ARG A 239 9.50 -11.05 -0.25
C ARG A 239 8.67 -10.11 0.61
N LEU A 240 7.74 -9.35 0.01
CA LEU A 240 6.87 -8.42 0.73
C LEU A 240 5.77 -9.16 1.51
N VAL A 241 5.15 -10.15 0.89
CA VAL A 241 4.03 -10.91 1.49
C VAL A 241 4.53 -11.89 2.55
N PHE A 242 5.70 -12.49 2.33
CA PHE A 242 6.31 -13.51 3.20
C PHE A 242 7.71 -13.08 3.68
N PRO A 243 7.84 -11.99 4.45
CA PRO A 243 9.15 -11.47 4.85
C PRO A 243 9.97 -12.49 5.66
N ASP A 244 9.31 -13.32 6.46
CA ASP A 244 9.95 -14.32 7.32
C ASP A 244 10.18 -15.67 6.62
N GLY A 245 9.83 -15.82 5.35
CA GLY A 245 9.82 -17.11 4.66
C GLY A 245 10.40 -17.13 3.27
N ALA A 246 10.83 -15.96 2.74
CA ALA A 246 11.27 -15.92 1.35
C ALA A 246 12.75 -16.25 1.17
N ASP A 247 13.62 -15.87 2.08
CA ASP A 247 15.08 -15.99 1.91
C ASP A 247 15.86 -16.08 3.25
N GLU A 248 15.23 -16.18 4.42
CA GLU A 248 16.02 -16.57 5.58
C GLU A 248 16.48 -18.00 5.38
N ILE A 249 17.76 -18.10 5.20
CA ILE A 249 18.57 -19.31 5.25
C ILE A 249 18.29 -20.00 6.60
N LEU A 250 17.17 -20.71 6.67
CA LEU A 250 17.15 -21.86 7.55
C LEU A 250 18.25 -22.73 6.98
N GLU A 251 19.34 -22.91 7.74
CA GLU A 251 20.45 -23.77 7.36
C GLU A 251 19.87 -25.03 6.69
N GLU A 252 20.35 -25.34 5.47
CA GLU A 252 19.92 -26.56 4.80
C GLU A 252 20.18 -27.71 5.73
N VAL A 253 19.13 -28.33 6.23
CA VAL A 253 19.25 -29.55 7.01
C VAL A 253 19.40 -30.68 5.99
N PRO A 254 20.56 -31.33 5.91
CA PRO A 254 20.76 -32.42 4.99
C PRO A 254 19.71 -33.52 5.19
N GLY A 255 19.02 -33.90 4.11
CA GLY A 255 17.95 -34.92 4.19
C GLY A 255 16.56 -34.35 4.47
N GLU A 256 16.35 -33.03 4.35
CA GLU A 256 15.04 -32.39 4.49
C GLU A 256 14.67 -31.63 3.21
N ARG A 257 13.44 -31.89 2.72
CA ARG A 257 12.81 -31.15 1.62
C ARG A 257 11.78 -30.18 2.20
N ARG A 258 11.55 -29.06 1.55
CA ARG A 258 10.68 -28.01 2.05
C ARG A 258 9.50 -27.77 1.13
N ILE A 259 8.31 -27.69 1.70
CA ILE A 259 7.11 -27.24 0.99
C ILE A 259 6.51 -26.03 1.70
N ARG A 260 6.03 -25.09 0.91
CA ARG A 260 5.23 -23.95 1.38
C ARG A 260 3.76 -24.26 1.17
N VAL A 261 2.99 -24.11 2.23
CA VAL A 261 1.54 -24.29 2.24
C VAL A 261 0.90 -22.94 2.50
N VAL A 262 0.19 -22.41 1.52
CA VAL A 262 -0.59 -21.18 1.66
C VAL A 262 -2.06 -21.55 1.68
N PHE A 263 -2.78 -21.07 2.67
CA PHE A 263 -4.22 -21.34 2.79
C PHE A 263 -4.99 -20.03 2.96
N SER A 264 -6.16 -19.98 2.34
CA SER A 264 -7.05 -18.82 2.36
C SER A 264 -8.47 -19.23 2.74
N GLY A 265 -9.15 -18.38 3.55
CA GLY A 265 -10.53 -18.61 3.93
C GLY A 265 -10.74 -19.27 5.30
N ALA A 266 -12.00 -19.19 5.77
CA ALA A 266 -12.37 -19.60 7.12
C ALA A 266 -12.32 -21.13 7.33
N VAL A 267 -12.45 -21.91 6.27
CA VAL A 267 -12.44 -23.38 6.34
C VAL A 267 -10.99 -23.87 6.46
N ALA A 268 -10.14 -23.50 5.51
CA ALA A 268 -8.75 -23.95 5.49
C ALA A 268 -7.97 -23.48 6.72
N SER A 269 -8.24 -22.30 7.28
CA SER A 269 -7.57 -21.77 8.48
C SER A 269 -7.97 -22.50 9.78
N ARG A 270 -9.07 -23.23 9.79
CA ARG A 270 -9.56 -24.01 10.95
C ARG A 270 -9.30 -25.51 10.82
N GLU A 271 -8.93 -25.96 9.64
CA GLU A 271 -8.62 -27.38 9.41
C GLU A 271 -7.25 -27.73 9.97
N PRO A 272 -7.12 -28.84 10.69
CA PRO A 272 -5.84 -29.31 11.21
C PRO A 272 -5.03 -30.01 10.11
N LEU A 273 -4.59 -29.23 9.10
CA LEU A 273 -3.99 -29.70 7.85
C LEU A 273 -2.85 -30.71 8.07
N ILE A 274 -1.89 -30.38 8.95
CA ILE A 274 -0.73 -31.23 9.23
C ILE A 274 -1.15 -32.50 9.94
N ALA A 275 -2.05 -32.40 10.93
CA ALA A 275 -2.53 -33.55 11.66
C ALA A 275 -3.30 -34.52 10.77
N LYS A 276 -4.16 -34.02 9.88
CA LYS A 276 -4.86 -34.84 8.88
C LYS A 276 -3.90 -35.50 7.92
N MET A 277 -2.93 -34.79 7.37
CA MET A 277 -1.90 -35.36 6.49
C MET A 277 -1.13 -36.46 7.21
N ALA A 278 -0.78 -36.28 8.52
CA ALA A 278 -0.09 -37.30 9.29
C ALA A 278 -0.94 -38.55 9.53
N ILE A 279 -2.24 -38.40 9.70
CA ILE A 279 -3.18 -39.53 9.94
C ILE A 279 -3.50 -40.21 8.61
N ASP A 280 -3.89 -39.50 7.59
CA ASP A 280 -4.45 -40.03 6.34
C ASP A 280 -3.36 -40.59 5.43
N GLU A 281 -2.22 -39.89 5.34
CA GLU A 281 -1.11 -40.22 4.43
C GLU A 281 0.10 -40.86 5.19
N GLN A 282 0.09 -40.85 6.51
CA GLN A 282 1.21 -41.28 7.37
C GLN A 282 2.51 -40.51 7.10
N ILE A 283 2.35 -39.22 6.70
CA ILE A 283 3.44 -38.29 6.43
C ILE A 283 3.56 -37.31 7.60
N THR A 284 4.71 -37.35 8.28
CA THR A 284 5.03 -36.37 9.32
C THR A 284 5.82 -35.20 8.72
N ALA A 285 5.53 -33.99 9.19
CA ALA A 285 6.22 -32.78 8.77
C ALA A 285 6.65 -31.96 9.98
N SER A 286 7.82 -31.33 9.88
CA SER A 286 8.28 -30.32 10.82
C SER A 286 7.69 -28.97 10.42
N ILE A 287 7.23 -28.16 11.38
CA ILE A 287 6.83 -26.77 11.13
C ILE A 287 8.09 -25.91 11.27
N LEU A 288 8.62 -25.44 10.15
CA LEU A 288 9.80 -24.59 10.11
C LEU A 288 9.43 -23.10 10.30
N GLY A 289 8.22 -22.73 9.89
CA GLY A 289 7.66 -21.40 10.10
C GLY A 289 6.15 -21.43 9.86
N ALA A 290 5.42 -20.59 10.56
CA ALA A 290 3.98 -20.44 10.34
C ALA A 290 3.54 -19.02 10.69
N SER A 291 2.68 -18.44 9.85
CA SER A 291 2.00 -17.19 10.15
C SER A 291 0.56 -17.23 9.68
N THR A 292 -0.31 -16.56 10.41
CA THR A 292 -1.72 -16.41 10.04
C THR A 292 -2.11 -14.95 10.16
N LYS A 293 -2.78 -14.43 9.14
CA LYS A 293 -3.27 -13.05 9.08
C LYS A 293 -4.72 -13.04 8.67
N SER A 294 -5.47 -12.03 9.11
CA SER A 294 -6.82 -11.77 8.62
C SER A 294 -6.78 -10.60 7.64
N ILE A 295 -7.32 -10.78 6.44
CA ILE A 295 -7.44 -9.75 5.40
C ILE A 295 -8.93 -9.59 5.11
N GLY A 296 -9.53 -8.48 5.55
CA GLY A 296 -10.97 -8.33 5.56
C GLY A 296 -11.64 -9.44 6.39
N ASP A 297 -12.65 -10.10 5.83
CA ASP A 297 -13.37 -11.22 6.50
C ASP A 297 -12.74 -12.60 6.29
N LYS A 298 -11.59 -12.67 5.61
CA LYS A 298 -10.90 -13.93 5.30
C LYS A 298 -9.62 -14.07 6.10
N ALA A 299 -9.39 -15.26 6.63
CA ALA A 299 -8.11 -15.62 7.23
C ALA A 299 -7.19 -16.21 6.15
N TYR A 300 -5.96 -15.75 6.11
CA TYR A 300 -4.89 -16.27 5.27
C TYR A 300 -3.78 -16.79 6.15
N GLY A 301 -3.22 -17.91 5.79
CA GLY A 301 -2.07 -18.47 6.51
C GLY A 301 -1.02 -19.00 5.55
N ASN A 302 0.20 -19.00 6.04
CA ASN A 302 1.36 -19.54 5.36
C ASN A 302 2.12 -20.42 6.36
N MET A 303 2.47 -21.62 5.91
CA MET A 303 3.33 -22.52 6.68
C MET A 303 4.47 -23.01 5.78
N LEU A 304 5.67 -23.02 6.32
CA LEU A 304 6.82 -23.70 5.75
C LEU A 304 7.00 -25.02 6.49
N LEU A 305 6.89 -26.13 5.76
CA LEU A 305 7.00 -27.48 6.31
C LEU A 305 8.27 -28.14 5.81
N GLY A 306 8.97 -28.82 6.73
CA GLY A 306 10.06 -29.73 6.43
C GLY A 306 9.56 -31.15 6.29
N LEU A 307 9.92 -31.80 5.21
CA LEU A 307 9.59 -33.20 4.88
C LEU A 307 10.87 -34.02 4.73
N PRO A 308 10.80 -35.37 4.92
CA PRO A 308 11.91 -36.22 4.55
C PRO A 308 12.34 -36.04 3.09
N ASP A 309 13.63 -36.24 2.81
CA ASP A 309 14.18 -36.17 1.45
C ASP A 309 13.82 -37.44 0.66
N ASP A 310 12.55 -37.54 0.32
CA ASP A 310 11.96 -38.67 -0.43
C ASP A 310 10.96 -38.08 -1.43
N ASP A 311 11.21 -38.28 -2.72
CA ASP A 311 10.39 -37.77 -3.81
C ASP A 311 8.93 -38.23 -3.75
N ASP A 312 8.67 -39.45 -3.33
CA ASP A 312 7.31 -40.02 -3.20
C ASP A 312 6.56 -39.35 -2.06
N VAL A 313 7.20 -39.18 -0.92
CA VAL A 313 6.65 -38.50 0.26
C VAL A 313 6.30 -37.05 -0.08
N VAL A 314 7.19 -36.32 -0.73
CA VAL A 314 6.96 -34.91 -1.11
C VAL A 314 5.80 -34.80 -2.10
N LYS A 315 5.74 -35.63 -3.14
CA LYS A 315 4.66 -35.64 -4.12
C LYS A 315 3.30 -35.98 -3.49
N ARG A 316 3.25 -36.95 -2.60
CA ARG A 316 2.02 -37.31 -1.88
C ARG A 316 1.57 -36.18 -0.96
N ALA A 317 2.47 -35.57 -0.20
CA ALA A 317 2.18 -34.44 0.64
C ALA A 317 1.60 -33.25 -0.14
N ILE A 318 2.23 -32.89 -1.26
CA ILE A 318 1.76 -31.82 -2.16
C ILE A 318 0.38 -32.18 -2.73
N SER A 319 0.20 -33.39 -3.23
CA SER A 319 -1.08 -33.85 -3.80
C SER A 319 -2.21 -33.81 -2.77
N TYR A 320 -1.96 -34.34 -1.56
CA TYR A 320 -2.93 -34.35 -0.48
C TYR A 320 -3.34 -32.95 -0.06
N LEU A 321 -2.38 -32.09 0.26
CA LEU A 321 -2.66 -30.72 0.72
C LEU A 321 -3.29 -29.87 -0.38
N SER A 322 -2.89 -30.01 -1.64
CA SER A 322 -3.50 -29.31 -2.78
C SER A 322 -4.92 -29.79 -3.11
N SER A 323 -5.35 -30.96 -2.61
CA SER A 323 -6.72 -31.44 -2.75
C SER A 323 -7.71 -30.71 -1.84
N ILE A 324 -7.21 -29.99 -0.84
CA ILE A 324 -8.03 -29.25 0.13
C ILE A 324 -8.41 -27.90 -0.49
N PRO A 325 -9.70 -27.53 -0.49
CA PRO A 325 -10.13 -26.25 -1.05
C PRO A 325 -9.40 -25.07 -0.39
N ASP A 326 -9.04 -24.09 -1.20
CA ASP A 326 -8.36 -22.85 -0.77
C ASP A 326 -6.95 -23.07 -0.18
N VAL A 327 -6.30 -24.19 -0.48
CA VAL A 327 -4.92 -24.49 -0.12
C VAL A 327 -4.05 -24.57 -1.38
N LEU A 328 -2.97 -23.80 -1.39
CA LEU A 328 -1.94 -23.83 -2.42
C LEU A 328 -0.65 -24.40 -1.82
N VAL A 329 0.02 -25.27 -2.55
CA VAL A 329 1.28 -25.88 -2.10
C VAL A 329 2.33 -25.73 -3.19
N GLU A 330 3.50 -25.24 -2.81
CA GLU A 330 4.67 -25.18 -3.70
C GLU A 330 5.89 -25.81 -3.01
N GLU A 331 6.68 -26.51 -3.78
CA GLU A 331 7.98 -26.99 -3.29
C GLU A 331 8.98 -25.85 -3.30
N VAL A 332 9.68 -25.65 -2.17
CA VAL A 332 10.72 -24.63 -2.03
C VAL A 332 12.06 -25.28 -2.33
N THR A 333 12.49 -25.23 -3.60
CA THR A 333 13.85 -25.64 -3.98
C THR A 333 14.80 -24.50 -3.68
N GLY A 334 15.82 -24.74 -2.90
CA GLY A 334 16.88 -23.79 -2.62
C GLY A 334 17.67 -23.48 -3.89
N ASP A 335 17.24 -22.48 -4.65
CA ASP A 335 18.10 -21.81 -5.66
C ASP A 335 18.57 -20.49 -5.05
N VAL A 336 19.69 -20.60 -4.33
CA VAL A 336 20.50 -19.46 -3.92
C VAL A 336 21.35 -19.06 -5.13
N ARG A 337 20.95 -18.03 -5.88
CA ARG A 337 21.87 -17.13 -6.59
C ARG A 337 21.25 -15.74 -6.76
#